data_798aced19b568397af0f3a6e270e6d9a
#
_entry.id   798aced19b568397af0f3a6e270e6d9a
#
_cell.length_a   1.000
_cell.length_b   1.000
_cell.length_c   1.000
_cell.angle_alpha   90.00
_cell.angle_beta   90.00
_cell.angle_gamma   90.00
#
_symmetry.space_group_name_H-M   'P 1'
#
loop_
_entity.id
_entity.type
_entity.pdbx_description
1 polymer ?
#
loop_
_entity_poly.entity_id
_entity_poly.type
_entity_poly.pdbx_seq_one_letter_code
_entity_poly.pdbx_strand_id
1 'polypeptide(L)'
;DTRGLSDDLIMEKLGKPGLHPEWRFFPDTYTYVKGSTDLHLLQRALRAMDKRLNEAWAQKAADSPLKTPDEALILASIVEKETGRASDRPMVASVFANRLRVGMMLQTDPTVIYGLGASFDGNLRKKDLQTDTPWNTYTRAGLPPTPIAMPGKASLLAAVAPATSK
;
A
#
# COMPACT_ATOMS: atom_id res chain seq x y z
N ASP A 1 -18.23 -2.79 19.59
CA ASP A 1 -18.81 -1.86 18.64
C ASP A 1 -17.88 -0.66 18.47
N THR A 2 -17.44 -0.39 17.24
CA THR A 2 -16.52 0.72 16.92
C THR A 2 -17.26 2.01 16.54
N ARG A 3 -18.58 2.00 16.53
CA ARG A 3 -19.38 3.18 16.20
C ARG A 3 -19.09 4.32 17.18
N GLY A 4 -18.87 5.51 16.65
CA GLY A 4 -18.54 6.68 17.44
C GLY A 4 -17.11 6.79 17.93
N LEU A 5 -16.25 5.83 17.63
CA LEU A 5 -14.83 5.92 17.93
C LEU A 5 -14.08 6.62 16.79
N SER A 6 -13.12 7.48 17.15
CA SER A 6 -12.20 8.06 16.15
C SER A 6 -11.22 7.01 15.65
N ASP A 7 -10.63 7.26 14.47
CA ASP A 7 -9.59 6.40 13.91
C ASP A 7 -8.41 6.24 14.87
N ASP A 8 -7.97 7.35 15.49
CA ASP A 8 -6.86 7.34 16.45
C ASP A 8 -7.17 6.45 17.65
N LEU A 9 -8.39 6.53 18.18
CA LEU A 9 -8.81 5.73 19.33
C LEU A 9 -8.92 4.24 18.96
N ILE A 10 -9.42 3.92 17.77
CA ILE A 10 -9.46 2.55 17.27
C ILE A 10 -8.05 1.97 17.19
N MET A 11 -7.12 2.70 16.59
CA MET A 11 -5.73 2.24 16.43
C MET A 11 -5.00 2.13 17.78
N GLU A 12 -5.30 3.02 18.73
CA GLU A 12 -4.79 2.92 20.11
C GLU A 12 -5.27 1.62 20.77
N LYS A 13 -6.58 1.32 20.67
CA LYS A 13 -7.17 0.07 21.22
C LYS A 13 -6.61 -1.19 20.54
N LEU A 14 -6.18 -1.10 19.28
CA LEU A 14 -5.55 -2.20 18.55
C LEU A 14 -4.04 -2.32 18.82
N GLY A 15 -3.48 -1.47 19.68
CA GLY A 15 -2.07 -1.50 20.03
C GLY A 15 -1.16 -0.86 18.99
N LYS A 16 -1.70 -0.01 18.14
CA LYS A 16 -0.97 0.73 17.09
C LYS A 16 -1.22 2.24 17.19
N PRO A 17 -0.94 2.87 18.34
CA PRO A 17 -1.19 4.30 18.51
C PRO A 17 -0.38 5.12 17.49
N GLY A 18 -0.99 6.18 16.98
CA GLY A 18 -0.35 7.07 16.01
C GLY A 18 -0.28 6.54 14.58
N LEU A 19 -0.70 5.30 14.31
CA LEU A 19 -0.72 4.74 12.97
C LEU A 19 -2.08 4.99 12.30
N HIS A 20 -2.06 5.47 11.06
CA HIS A 20 -3.29 5.66 10.28
C HIS A 20 -3.89 4.29 9.93
N PRO A 21 -5.21 4.06 10.12
CA PRO A 21 -5.82 2.74 9.90
C PRO A 21 -5.93 2.34 8.43
N GLU A 22 -5.98 3.30 7.52
CA GLU A 22 -6.23 3.04 6.10
C GLU A 22 -5.16 2.09 5.53
N TRP A 23 -5.63 1.04 4.83
CA TRP A 23 -4.82 0.03 4.13
C TRP A 23 -3.97 -0.87 5.04
N ARG A 24 -4.22 -0.87 6.36
CA ARG A 24 -3.49 -1.70 7.33
C ARG A 24 -4.14 -3.05 7.62
N PHE A 25 -5.30 -3.31 7.03
CA PHE A 25 -6.06 -4.54 7.26
C PHE A 25 -5.96 -5.45 6.04
N PHE A 26 -5.53 -6.72 6.26
CA PHE A 26 -5.36 -7.66 5.15
C PHE A 26 -6.72 -8.05 4.57
N PRO A 27 -6.90 -7.98 3.23
CA PRO A 27 -8.16 -8.33 2.58
C PRO A 27 -8.33 -9.85 2.56
N ASP A 28 -9.26 -10.36 3.35
CA ASP A 28 -9.57 -11.78 3.45
C ASP A 28 -11.00 -11.97 3.94
N THR A 29 -11.47 -13.21 3.91
CA THR A 29 -12.75 -13.58 4.51
C THR A 29 -12.51 -13.98 5.96
N TYR A 30 -13.14 -13.25 6.87
CA TYR A 30 -13.00 -13.50 8.31
C TYR A 30 -14.29 -14.08 8.87
N THR A 31 -14.19 -15.22 9.54
CA THR A 31 -15.33 -15.84 10.20
C THR A 31 -15.74 -15.03 11.42
N TYR A 32 -16.99 -14.58 11.43
CA TYR A 32 -17.58 -13.92 12.58
C TYR A 32 -18.06 -14.94 13.59
N VAL A 33 -17.55 -14.88 14.80
CA VAL A 33 -17.95 -15.75 15.92
C VAL A 33 -18.95 -15.00 16.80
N LYS A 34 -20.06 -15.64 17.16
CA LYS A 34 -21.07 -15.05 18.05
C LYS A 34 -20.39 -14.60 19.36
N GLY A 35 -20.61 -13.36 19.75
CA GLY A 35 -19.98 -12.73 20.90
C GLY A 35 -18.68 -12.00 20.61
N SER A 36 -18.15 -12.09 19.37
CA SER A 36 -17.01 -11.29 18.92
C SER A 36 -17.38 -9.82 18.78
N THR A 37 -16.40 -8.93 18.95
CA THR A 37 -16.55 -7.49 18.73
C THR A 37 -15.98 -7.07 17.39
N ASP A 38 -16.36 -5.90 16.90
CA ASP A 38 -15.77 -5.28 15.71
C ASP A 38 -14.26 -5.11 15.89
N LEU A 39 -13.80 -4.74 17.10
CA LEU A 39 -12.38 -4.62 17.42
C LEU A 39 -11.64 -5.93 17.29
N HIS A 40 -12.24 -7.06 17.69
CA HIS A 40 -11.62 -8.38 17.50
C HIS A 40 -11.44 -8.69 16.02
N LEU A 41 -12.43 -8.39 15.18
CA LEU A 41 -12.36 -8.60 13.75
C LEU A 41 -11.26 -7.73 13.12
N LEU A 42 -11.24 -6.43 13.46
CA LEU A 42 -10.20 -5.51 12.99
C LEU A 42 -8.81 -5.93 13.47
N GLN A 43 -8.69 -6.40 14.71
CA GLN A 43 -7.42 -6.89 15.23
C GLN A 43 -6.91 -8.11 14.46
N ARG A 44 -7.79 -9.05 14.09
CA ARG A 44 -7.42 -10.20 13.26
C ARG A 44 -6.94 -9.75 11.88
N ALA A 45 -7.64 -8.81 11.25
CA ALA A 45 -7.26 -8.29 9.94
C ALA A 45 -5.94 -7.52 9.99
N LEU A 46 -5.71 -6.75 11.05
CA LEU A 46 -4.46 -6.04 11.30
C LEU A 46 -3.29 -7.00 11.49
N ARG A 47 -3.46 -8.02 12.32
CA ARG A 47 -2.45 -9.07 12.52
C ARG A 47 -2.16 -9.84 11.25
N ALA A 48 -3.19 -10.12 10.44
CA ALA A 48 -3.02 -10.78 9.15
C ALA A 48 -2.15 -9.93 8.21
N MET A 49 -2.37 -8.61 8.16
CA MET A 49 -1.53 -7.72 7.37
C MET A 49 -0.10 -7.69 7.89
N ASP A 50 0.10 -7.51 9.20
CA ASP A 50 1.43 -7.51 9.80
C ASP A 50 2.18 -8.82 9.51
N LYS A 51 1.50 -9.95 9.63
CA LYS A 51 2.07 -11.27 9.34
C LYS A 51 2.48 -11.39 7.86
N ARG A 52 1.58 -11.05 6.94
CA ARG A 52 1.85 -11.13 5.50
C ARG A 52 2.97 -10.19 5.09
N LEU A 53 2.98 -9.00 5.65
CA LEU A 53 4.02 -8.01 5.38
C LEU A 53 5.38 -8.48 5.89
N ASN A 54 5.45 -9.02 7.10
CA ASN A 54 6.68 -9.53 7.68
C ASN A 54 7.19 -10.76 6.93
N GLU A 55 6.32 -11.68 6.53
CA GLU A 55 6.67 -12.84 5.71
C GLU A 55 7.24 -12.41 4.35
N ALA A 56 6.60 -11.44 3.69
CA ALA A 56 7.09 -10.89 2.43
C ALA A 56 8.45 -10.21 2.62
N TRP A 57 8.58 -9.38 3.66
CA TRP A 57 9.82 -8.67 3.96
C TRP A 57 11.00 -9.61 4.20
N ALA A 58 10.76 -10.77 4.82
CA ALA A 58 11.78 -11.79 5.01
C ALA A 58 12.31 -12.37 3.68
N GLN A 59 11.55 -12.26 2.59
CA GLN A 59 11.92 -12.71 1.25
C GLN A 59 12.49 -11.57 0.39
N LYS A 60 12.77 -10.41 0.97
CA LYS A 60 13.26 -9.23 0.25
C LYS A 60 14.54 -9.57 -0.52
N ALA A 61 14.59 -9.19 -1.80
CA ALA A 61 15.78 -9.32 -2.62
C ALA A 61 16.94 -8.48 -2.04
N ALA A 62 18.17 -9.02 -2.14
CA ALA A 62 19.35 -8.38 -1.55
C ALA A 62 19.63 -6.99 -2.13
N ASP A 63 19.26 -6.75 -3.39
CA ASP A 63 19.45 -5.50 -4.10
C ASP A 63 18.23 -4.58 -4.07
N SER A 64 17.23 -4.89 -3.24
CA SER A 64 16.00 -4.09 -3.15
C SER A 64 16.31 -2.65 -2.68
N PRO A 65 15.71 -1.64 -3.32
CA PRO A 65 15.84 -0.25 -2.87
C PRO A 65 14.99 0.05 -1.62
N LEU A 66 14.11 -0.88 -1.21
CA LEU A 66 13.23 -0.70 -0.05
C LEU A 66 14.02 -0.87 1.25
N LYS A 67 13.79 0.03 2.20
CA LYS A 67 14.52 0.08 3.47
C LYS A 67 13.71 -0.45 4.65
N THR A 68 12.38 -0.39 4.58
CA THR A 68 11.48 -0.78 5.67
C THR A 68 10.31 -1.60 5.15
N PRO A 69 9.68 -2.43 6.01
CA PRO A 69 8.45 -3.12 5.64
C PRO A 69 7.32 -2.18 5.22
N ASP A 70 7.21 -1.00 5.83
CA ASP A 70 6.20 0.00 5.44
C ASP A 70 6.41 0.50 4.01
N GLU A 71 7.65 0.70 3.57
CA GLU A 71 7.95 1.04 2.18
C GLU A 71 7.51 -0.09 1.23
N ALA A 72 7.67 -1.35 1.64
CA ALA A 72 7.18 -2.49 0.87
C ALA A 72 5.65 -2.47 0.74
N LEU A 73 4.94 -2.14 1.80
CA LEU A 73 3.48 -2.00 1.77
C LEU A 73 3.04 -0.89 0.80
N ILE A 74 3.72 0.24 0.82
CA ILE A 74 3.44 1.38 -0.07
C ILE A 74 3.66 0.98 -1.53
N LEU A 75 4.81 0.37 -1.85
CA LEU A 75 5.09 -0.08 -3.22
C LEU A 75 4.09 -1.16 -3.66
N ALA A 76 3.78 -2.11 -2.80
CA ALA A 76 2.79 -3.15 -3.09
C ALA A 76 1.41 -2.56 -3.41
N SER A 77 1.01 -1.48 -2.73
CA SER A 77 -0.26 -0.80 -3.00
C SER A 77 -0.30 -0.18 -4.40
N ILE A 78 0.82 0.34 -4.87
CA ILE A 78 0.94 0.86 -6.24
C ILE A 78 0.85 -0.28 -7.26
N VAL A 79 1.60 -1.37 -7.04
CA VAL A 79 1.56 -2.56 -7.90
C VAL A 79 0.14 -3.12 -8.00
N GLU A 80 -0.59 -3.17 -6.87
CA GLU A 80 -1.97 -3.64 -6.83
C GLU A 80 -2.89 -2.83 -7.74
N LYS A 81 -2.70 -1.52 -7.77
CA LYS A 81 -3.52 -0.62 -8.59
C LYS A 81 -3.10 -0.60 -10.06
N GLU A 82 -1.84 -0.87 -10.36
CA GLU A 82 -1.32 -0.84 -11.73
C GLU A 82 -1.65 -2.11 -12.52
N THR A 83 -1.88 -3.23 -11.85
CA THR A 83 -2.04 -4.50 -12.57
C THR A 83 -3.32 -5.23 -12.17
N GLY A 84 -4.05 -5.70 -13.18
CA GLY A 84 -5.15 -6.64 -13.00
C GLY A 84 -4.72 -8.10 -13.03
N ARG A 85 -3.49 -8.39 -13.47
CA ARG A 85 -2.97 -9.76 -13.60
C ARG A 85 -1.83 -10.01 -12.62
N ALA A 86 -1.96 -11.07 -11.84
CA ALA A 86 -0.93 -11.47 -10.89
C ALA A 86 0.43 -11.76 -11.56
N SER A 87 0.40 -12.33 -12.78
CA SER A 87 1.61 -12.67 -13.55
C SER A 87 2.45 -11.44 -13.94
N ASP A 88 1.82 -10.27 -14.07
CA ASP A 88 2.50 -9.04 -14.52
C ASP A 88 3.13 -8.28 -13.34
N ARG A 89 2.71 -8.57 -12.12
CA ARG A 89 3.12 -7.83 -10.91
C ARG A 89 4.63 -7.81 -10.69
N PRO A 90 5.38 -8.91 -10.82
CA PRO A 90 6.83 -8.86 -10.66
C PRO A 90 7.54 -7.93 -11.64
N MET A 91 7.05 -7.86 -12.89
CA MET A 91 7.63 -6.98 -13.91
C MET A 91 7.30 -5.51 -13.62
N VAL A 92 6.04 -5.22 -13.27
CA VAL A 92 5.62 -3.86 -12.90
C VAL A 92 6.39 -3.39 -11.67
N ALA A 93 6.54 -4.24 -10.67
CA ALA A 93 7.32 -3.93 -9.47
C ALA A 93 8.79 -3.65 -9.82
N SER A 94 9.37 -4.36 -10.80
CA SER A 94 10.76 -4.14 -11.21
C SER A 94 10.97 -2.75 -11.81
N VAL A 95 10.00 -2.24 -12.57
CA VAL A 95 10.07 -0.89 -13.14
C VAL A 95 10.15 0.14 -12.01
N PHE A 96 9.27 0.06 -11.03
CA PHE A 96 9.27 0.99 -9.91
C PHE A 96 10.51 0.84 -9.02
N ALA A 97 10.94 -0.39 -8.76
CA ALA A 97 12.17 -0.63 -8.00
C ALA A 97 13.40 0.01 -8.68
N ASN A 98 13.49 -0.13 -10.00
CA ASN A 98 14.59 0.48 -10.77
C ASN A 98 14.53 2.01 -10.71
N ARG A 99 13.33 2.59 -10.84
CA ARG A 99 13.17 4.05 -10.71
C ARG A 99 13.56 4.56 -9.32
N LEU A 100 13.17 3.85 -8.28
CA LEU A 100 13.57 4.18 -6.90
C LEU A 100 15.10 4.12 -6.74
N ARG A 101 15.75 3.10 -7.32
CA ARG A 101 17.20 2.90 -7.25
C ARG A 101 17.99 4.06 -7.84
N VAL A 102 17.51 4.60 -8.95
CA VAL A 102 18.20 5.70 -9.66
C VAL A 102 17.66 7.08 -9.33
N GLY A 103 16.72 7.19 -8.38
CA GLY A 103 16.12 8.46 -7.98
C GLY A 103 15.13 9.05 -8.99
N MET A 104 14.65 8.24 -9.92
CA MET A 104 13.64 8.66 -10.91
C MET A 104 12.25 8.70 -10.27
N MET A 105 11.44 9.71 -10.64
CA MET A 105 10.04 9.78 -10.20
C MET A 105 9.26 8.56 -10.68
N LEU A 106 8.37 8.03 -9.84
CA LEU A 106 7.61 6.82 -10.17
C LEU A 106 6.62 7.06 -11.31
N GLN A 107 6.01 8.24 -11.38
CA GLN A 107 5.11 8.67 -12.47
C GLN A 107 3.99 7.66 -12.71
N THR A 108 3.21 7.39 -11.70
CA THR A 108 2.10 6.44 -11.73
C THR A 108 0.77 7.11 -11.43
N ASP A 109 -0.20 6.97 -12.33
CA ASP A 109 -1.49 7.63 -12.26
C ASP A 109 -2.28 7.32 -10.97
N PRO A 110 -2.32 6.08 -10.46
CA PRO A 110 -3.06 5.78 -9.24
C PRO A 110 -2.67 6.64 -8.03
N THR A 111 -1.43 7.06 -7.92
CA THR A 111 -0.99 7.93 -6.81
C THR A 111 -1.57 9.34 -6.93
N VAL A 112 -1.69 9.84 -8.16
CA VAL A 112 -2.31 11.15 -8.43
C VAL A 112 -3.79 11.10 -8.06
N ILE A 113 -4.48 10.07 -8.52
CA ILE A 113 -5.91 9.86 -8.22
C ILE A 113 -6.15 9.81 -6.71
N TYR A 114 -5.32 9.07 -6.00
CA TYR A 114 -5.40 8.96 -4.54
C TYR A 114 -5.23 10.34 -3.87
N GLY A 115 -4.24 11.11 -4.31
CA GLY A 115 -3.97 12.43 -3.76
C GLY A 115 -5.07 13.45 -4.03
N LEU A 116 -5.80 13.32 -5.14
CA LEU A 116 -6.96 14.17 -5.44
C LEU A 116 -8.15 13.84 -4.54
N GLY A 117 -8.27 12.58 -4.09
CA GLY A 117 -9.35 12.14 -3.22
C GLY A 117 -10.74 12.44 -3.81
N ALA A 118 -11.60 13.09 -3.03
CA ALA A 118 -12.96 13.43 -3.44
C ALA A 118 -13.01 14.44 -4.61
N SER A 119 -11.93 15.14 -4.90
CA SER A 119 -11.84 16.07 -6.03
C SER A 119 -11.76 15.35 -7.38
N PHE A 120 -11.43 14.07 -7.38
CA PHE A 120 -11.34 13.29 -8.61
C PHE A 120 -12.74 12.99 -9.15
N ASP A 121 -13.00 13.38 -10.40
CA ASP A 121 -14.31 13.26 -11.05
C ASP A 121 -14.43 12.05 -11.99
N GLY A 122 -13.44 11.15 -11.98
CA GLY A 122 -13.39 9.97 -12.87
C GLY A 122 -12.55 10.19 -14.13
N ASN A 123 -12.12 11.41 -14.42
CA ASN A 123 -11.27 11.74 -15.57
C ASN A 123 -9.95 12.35 -15.09
N LEU A 124 -8.86 11.65 -15.35
CA LEU A 124 -7.52 12.15 -15.06
C LEU A 124 -7.05 13.05 -16.20
N ARG A 125 -6.83 14.33 -15.89
CA ARG A 125 -6.43 15.34 -16.86
C ARG A 125 -4.96 15.72 -16.69
N LYS A 126 -4.38 16.32 -17.72
CA LYS A 126 -3.00 16.81 -17.68
C LYS A 126 -2.76 17.76 -16.49
N LYS A 127 -3.70 18.64 -16.20
CA LYS A 127 -3.60 19.56 -15.05
C LYS A 127 -3.53 18.80 -13.72
N ASP A 128 -4.18 17.64 -13.61
CA ASP A 128 -4.17 16.82 -12.41
C ASP A 128 -2.77 16.23 -12.16
N LEU A 129 -2.10 15.82 -13.24
CA LEU A 129 -0.71 15.32 -13.15
C LEU A 129 0.27 16.43 -12.73
N GLN A 130 -0.07 17.68 -12.97
CA GLN A 130 0.75 18.84 -12.63
C GLN A 130 0.41 19.44 -11.27
N THR A 131 -0.69 19.02 -10.66
CA THR A 131 -1.12 19.50 -9.34
C THR A 131 -0.35 18.80 -8.25
N ASP A 132 0.50 19.52 -7.54
CA ASP A 132 1.31 18.94 -6.48
C ASP A 132 0.45 18.55 -5.28
N THR A 133 0.59 17.29 -4.86
CA THR A 133 0.10 16.75 -3.59
C THR A 133 1.19 15.87 -3.00
N PRO A 134 1.15 15.53 -1.70
CA PRO A 134 2.11 14.59 -1.12
C PRO A 134 2.18 13.23 -1.83
N TRP A 135 1.11 12.81 -2.51
CA TRP A 135 1.04 11.54 -3.23
C TRP A 135 1.38 11.63 -4.71
N ASN A 136 1.51 12.83 -5.28
CA ASN A 136 1.75 12.97 -6.72
C ASN A 136 3.17 12.57 -7.11
N THR A 137 3.32 11.39 -7.72
CA THR A 137 4.62 10.84 -8.14
C THR A 137 5.14 11.41 -9.47
N TYR A 138 4.40 12.30 -10.12
CA TYR A 138 4.89 13.11 -11.24
C TYR A 138 5.55 14.40 -10.79
N THR A 139 5.25 14.87 -9.57
CA THR A 139 5.81 16.12 -9.04
C THR A 139 6.79 15.88 -7.89
N ARG A 140 6.77 14.70 -7.30
CA ARG A 140 7.62 14.33 -6.15
C ARG A 140 8.34 13.01 -6.40
N ALA A 141 9.64 12.97 -6.12
CA ALA A 141 10.44 11.76 -6.22
C ALA A 141 10.16 10.80 -5.05
N GLY A 142 10.39 9.51 -5.29
CA GLY A 142 10.27 8.48 -4.27
C GLY A 142 8.85 7.96 -4.08
N LEU A 143 8.68 7.17 -3.02
CA LEU A 143 7.39 6.60 -2.65
C LEU A 143 6.47 7.69 -2.04
N PRO A 144 5.14 7.56 -2.25
CA PRO A 144 4.19 8.42 -1.54
C PRO A 144 4.23 8.16 -0.02
N PRO A 145 3.66 9.06 0.79
CA PRO A 145 3.77 8.97 2.25
C PRO A 145 2.97 7.82 2.87
N THR A 146 1.96 7.31 2.15
CA THR A 146 1.11 6.21 2.62
C THR A 146 0.84 5.21 1.51
N PRO A 147 0.40 3.97 1.84
CA PRO A 147 -0.22 3.11 0.84
C PRO A 147 -1.42 3.81 0.19
N ILE A 148 -1.77 3.43 -1.02
CA ILE A 148 -2.89 3.99 -1.78
C ILE A 148 -4.01 2.99 -2.03
N ALA A 149 -3.81 1.75 -1.64
CA ALA A 149 -4.77 0.67 -1.76
C ALA A 149 -4.42 -0.43 -0.75
N MET A 150 -5.28 -1.42 -0.66
CA MET A 150 -5.08 -2.60 0.16
C MET A 150 -4.43 -3.70 -0.71
N PRO A 151 -3.10 -3.96 -0.57
CA PRO A 151 -2.43 -4.94 -1.41
C PRO A 151 -2.71 -6.36 -0.93
N GLY A 152 -2.86 -7.28 -1.88
CA GLY A 152 -2.88 -8.71 -1.60
C GLY A 152 -1.48 -9.32 -1.53
N LYS A 153 -1.43 -10.63 -1.27
CA LYS A 153 -0.17 -11.37 -1.11
C LYS A 153 0.73 -11.27 -2.34
N ALA A 154 0.18 -11.39 -3.55
CA ALA A 154 0.96 -11.35 -4.78
C ALA A 154 1.65 -10.00 -4.98
N SER A 155 0.96 -8.90 -4.66
CA SER A 155 1.54 -7.55 -4.75
C SER A 155 2.63 -7.34 -3.70
N LEU A 156 2.46 -7.84 -2.48
CA LEU A 156 3.47 -7.77 -1.43
C LEU A 156 4.74 -8.51 -1.83
N LEU A 157 4.62 -9.73 -2.36
CA LEU A 157 5.76 -10.53 -2.82
C LEU A 157 6.45 -9.87 -4.01
N ALA A 158 5.69 -9.35 -4.97
CA ALA A 158 6.25 -8.66 -6.12
C ALA A 158 7.05 -7.40 -5.71
N ALA A 159 6.56 -6.66 -4.73
CA ALA A 159 7.24 -5.45 -4.25
C ALA A 159 8.61 -5.74 -3.63
N VAL A 160 8.74 -6.82 -2.86
CA VAL A 160 9.99 -7.17 -2.17
C VAL A 160 10.94 -8.01 -3.02
N ALA A 161 10.42 -8.76 -3.98
CA ALA A 161 11.18 -9.64 -4.87
C ALA A 161 10.68 -9.49 -6.31
N PRO A 162 10.91 -8.32 -6.94
CA PRO A 162 10.49 -8.07 -8.31
C PRO A 162 11.24 -8.95 -9.30
N ALA A 163 10.72 -9.03 -10.53
CA ALA A 163 11.41 -9.73 -11.61
C ALA A 163 12.76 -9.06 -11.87
N THR A 164 13.77 -9.87 -12.20
CA THR A 164 15.07 -9.35 -12.65
C THR A 164 14.87 -8.79 -14.06
N SER A 165 14.94 -7.47 -14.21
CA SER A 165 15.03 -6.85 -15.53
C SER A 165 16.49 -6.86 -15.98
N LYS A 166 16.72 -7.40 -17.15
CA LYS A 166 18.03 -7.26 -17.81
C LYS A 166 18.18 -5.86 -18.40
#